data_7b1768a213d2d75822ed175aaebdddd3
#
_entry.id   7b1768a213d2d75822ed175aaebdddd3
#
_cell.length_a   1.000
_cell.length_b   1.000
_cell.length_c   1.000
_cell.angle_alpha   90.00
_cell.angle_beta   90.00
_cell.angle_gamma   90.00
#
_symmetry.space_group_name_H-M   'P 1'
#
loop_
_entity.id
_entity.type
_entity.pdbx_description
1 polymer ?
#
loop_
_entity_poly.entity_id
_entity_poly.type
_entity_poly.pdbx_seq_one_letter_code
_entity_poly.pdbx_strand_id
1 'polypeptide(L)'
;MKPLPSEADPGYPDSAMQKIVIAIDGYSSCGKSTTAKAVAAELGYAYIDTGAMYRGVTLYLLEHDIAFTDLPRIEQALHEMQISFKRNRQTGRNELCLDGKIREDEIRQMRISNSVSEVSGLPAVRHAMVRQQQQMGHKRGVVMDGRDIGTTVFPDAEVKIFMTADTHTRALRRQEELAVKNELVELADIIDNLEKRDHIDSTRAESPLRRAPDAVLLDTSHMTIDEQVDFVLERASAALFAPAAGSSERNGG
;
A
#
# COMPACT_ATOMS: atom_id res chain seq x y z
N MET A 1 -48.88 -33.42 21.19
CA MET A 1 -48.24 -32.12 21.24
C MET A 1 -47.41 -32.01 19.97
N LYS A 2 -47.91 -31.28 18.96
CA LYS A 2 -47.21 -31.11 17.65
C LYS A 2 -46.18 -29.98 17.82
N PRO A 3 -44.97 -30.08 17.28
CA PRO A 3 -44.03 -28.96 17.28
C PRO A 3 -44.49 -27.90 16.29
N LEU A 4 -44.37 -26.63 16.70
CA LEU A 4 -44.61 -25.45 15.88
C LEU A 4 -43.57 -25.39 14.72
N PRO A 5 -43.96 -24.90 13.53
CA PRO A 5 -43.01 -24.68 12.45
C PRO A 5 -42.09 -23.53 12.80
N SER A 6 -40.78 -23.73 12.62
CA SER A 6 -39.79 -22.68 12.69
C SER A 6 -40.07 -21.63 11.62
N GLU A 7 -40.21 -20.39 12.03
CA GLU A 7 -40.25 -19.24 11.13
C GLU A 7 -38.97 -19.23 10.30
N ALA A 8 -39.09 -19.43 9.00
CA ALA A 8 -38.05 -19.21 8.03
C ALA A 8 -37.78 -17.71 7.99
N ASP A 9 -36.55 -17.33 8.38
CA ASP A 9 -36.00 -16.01 8.19
C ASP A 9 -36.17 -15.61 6.71
N PRO A 10 -36.78 -14.46 6.38
CA PRO A 10 -36.89 -14.02 4.98
C PRO A 10 -35.49 -13.72 4.50
N GLY A 11 -34.93 -14.63 3.69
CA GLY A 11 -33.59 -14.56 3.13
C GLY A 11 -33.31 -13.18 2.52
N TYR A 12 -32.47 -12.41 3.17
CA TYR A 12 -31.66 -11.43 2.45
C TYR A 12 -30.85 -12.23 1.43
N PRO A 13 -30.90 -11.86 0.15
CA PRO A 13 -30.03 -12.50 -0.81
C PRO A 13 -28.60 -12.26 -0.32
N ASP A 14 -27.87 -13.34 -0.12
CA ASP A 14 -26.42 -13.35 0.05
C ASP A 14 -25.82 -12.89 -1.30
N SER A 15 -26.09 -11.63 -1.66
CA SER A 15 -25.38 -10.93 -2.72
C SER A 15 -24.00 -10.69 -2.15
N ALA A 16 -23.10 -11.63 -2.40
CA ALA A 16 -21.68 -11.46 -2.13
C ALA A 16 -21.30 -10.08 -2.67
N MET A 17 -21.22 -9.07 -1.78
CA MET A 17 -20.87 -7.71 -2.17
C MET A 17 -19.58 -7.79 -2.98
N GLN A 18 -19.61 -7.24 -4.20
CA GLN A 18 -18.47 -7.27 -5.10
C GLN A 18 -17.29 -6.62 -4.38
N LYS A 19 -16.23 -7.40 -4.12
CA LYS A 19 -15.02 -6.89 -3.49
C LYS A 19 -14.23 -6.07 -4.51
N ILE A 20 -13.72 -4.92 -4.10
CA ILE A 20 -12.95 -4.01 -4.93
C ILE A 20 -11.48 -3.95 -4.51
N VAL A 21 -10.64 -3.38 -5.36
CA VAL A 21 -9.27 -2.98 -5.05
C VAL A 21 -9.25 -1.47 -4.83
N ILE A 22 -8.66 -1.03 -3.73
CA ILE A 22 -8.41 0.37 -3.41
C ILE A 22 -6.92 0.61 -3.49
N ALA A 23 -6.48 1.39 -4.48
CA ALA A 23 -5.11 1.78 -4.72
C ALA A 23 -4.85 3.18 -4.14
N ILE A 24 -3.88 3.30 -3.23
CA ILE A 24 -3.51 4.57 -2.61
C ILE A 24 -2.03 4.84 -2.91
N ASP A 25 -1.77 5.67 -3.91
CA ASP A 25 -0.43 6.10 -4.29
C ASP A 25 -0.11 7.49 -3.76
N GLY A 26 1.16 7.87 -3.74
CA GLY A 26 1.59 9.21 -3.38
C GLY A 26 2.94 9.27 -2.67
N TYR A 27 3.34 10.46 -2.28
CA TYR A 27 4.66 10.77 -1.70
C TYR A 27 4.89 10.14 -0.32
N SER A 28 6.16 10.07 0.10
CA SER A 28 6.52 9.61 1.45
C SER A 28 5.89 10.51 2.53
N SER A 29 5.46 9.89 3.65
CA SER A 29 4.96 10.60 4.84
C SER A 29 3.72 11.50 4.62
N CYS A 30 2.96 11.30 3.53
CA CYS A 30 1.69 12.00 3.30
C CYS A 30 0.47 11.32 3.98
N GLY A 31 0.68 10.27 4.79
CA GLY A 31 -0.40 9.62 5.56
C GLY A 31 -0.96 8.33 4.93
N LYS A 32 -0.53 7.92 3.73
CA LYS A 32 -1.09 6.77 2.99
C LYS A 32 -1.33 5.52 3.84
N SER A 33 -0.28 5.05 4.50
CA SER A 33 -0.35 3.79 5.25
C SER A 33 -1.31 3.86 6.44
N THR A 34 -1.43 5.02 7.10
CA THR A 34 -2.37 5.25 8.20
C THR A 34 -3.80 5.22 7.68
N THR A 35 -4.08 6.00 6.64
CA THR A 35 -5.40 6.03 5.98
C THR A 35 -5.77 4.67 5.41
N ALA A 36 -4.86 4.01 4.67
CA ALA A 36 -5.10 2.70 4.07
C ALA A 36 -5.44 1.61 5.10
N LYS A 37 -4.75 1.61 6.25
CA LYS A 37 -5.04 0.69 7.36
C LYS A 37 -6.43 0.90 7.93
N ALA A 38 -6.81 2.15 8.19
CA ALA A 38 -8.11 2.48 8.73
C ALA A 38 -9.23 2.13 7.75
N VAL A 39 -9.11 2.50 6.47
CA VAL A 39 -10.06 2.13 5.42
C VAL A 39 -10.21 0.62 5.29
N ALA A 40 -9.10 -0.13 5.31
CA ALA A 40 -9.15 -1.59 5.24
C ALA A 40 -9.87 -2.20 6.45
N ALA A 41 -9.67 -1.64 7.64
CA ALA A 41 -10.35 -2.10 8.85
C ALA A 41 -11.86 -1.87 8.78
N GLU A 42 -12.30 -0.69 8.35
CA GLU A 42 -13.72 -0.34 8.19
C GLU A 42 -14.45 -1.22 7.15
N LEU A 43 -13.77 -1.54 6.05
CA LEU A 43 -14.33 -2.38 4.98
C LEU A 43 -14.18 -3.89 5.22
N GLY A 44 -13.45 -4.31 6.26
CA GLY A 44 -13.07 -5.71 6.46
C GLY A 44 -12.17 -6.25 5.35
N TYR A 45 -11.38 -5.39 4.71
CA TYR A 45 -10.45 -5.73 3.63
C TYR A 45 -9.05 -6.04 4.15
N ALA A 46 -8.26 -6.75 3.33
CA ALA A 46 -6.85 -6.92 3.63
C ALA A 46 -6.08 -5.61 3.34
N TYR A 47 -5.17 -5.23 4.24
CA TYR A 47 -4.24 -4.14 4.02
C TYR A 47 -2.87 -4.67 3.63
N ILE A 48 -2.27 -4.10 2.57
CA ILE A 48 -0.93 -4.45 2.07
C ILE A 48 -0.07 -3.20 1.96
N ASP A 49 1.00 -3.13 2.77
CA ASP A 49 2.04 -2.10 2.73
C ASP A 49 3.12 -2.49 1.72
N THR A 50 3.03 -2.00 0.48
CA THR A 50 4.04 -2.33 -0.52
C THR A 50 5.38 -1.68 -0.22
N GLY A 51 5.37 -0.52 0.44
CA GLY A 51 6.59 0.12 0.92
C GLY A 51 7.36 -0.76 1.91
N ALA A 52 6.67 -1.51 2.76
CA ALA A 52 7.30 -2.48 3.64
C ALA A 52 7.96 -3.63 2.84
N MET A 53 7.35 -4.09 1.74
CA MET A 53 7.95 -5.12 0.88
C MET A 53 9.28 -4.66 0.29
N TYR A 54 9.34 -3.48 -0.32
CA TYR A 54 10.60 -2.91 -0.85
C TYR A 54 11.65 -2.68 0.24
N ARG A 55 11.23 -2.27 1.44
CA ARG A 55 12.11 -2.15 2.60
C ARG A 55 12.63 -3.52 3.07
N GLY A 56 11.82 -4.57 3.00
CA GLY A 56 12.24 -5.95 3.27
C GLY A 56 13.33 -6.40 2.30
N VAL A 57 13.16 -6.16 0.98
CA VAL A 57 14.22 -6.41 -0.01
C VAL A 57 15.48 -5.63 0.33
N THR A 58 15.35 -4.33 0.64
CA THR A 58 16.50 -3.48 1.00
C THR A 58 17.24 -4.03 2.22
N LEU A 59 16.51 -4.43 3.25
CA LEU A 59 17.08 -5.03 4.46
C LEU A 59 17.86 -6.30 4.13
N TYR A 60 17.28 -7.20 3.34
CA TYR A 60 17.92 -8.44 2.91
C TYR A 60 19.23 -8.18 2.18
N LEU A 61 19.22 -7.28 1.18
CA LEU A 61 20.43 -6.95 0.42
C LEU A 61 21.53 -6.38 1.30
N LEU A 62 21.19 -5.50 2.23
CA LEU A 62 22.17 -4.90 3.16
C LEU A 62 22.73 -5.91 4.17
N GLU A 63 21.91 -6.85 4.68
CA GLU A 63 22.35 -7.87 5.63
C GLU A 63 23.22 -8.96 4.99
N HIS A 64 23.12 -9.14 3.67
CA HIS A 64 23.93 -10.12 2.94
C HIS A 64 25.08 -9.48 2.15
N ASP A 65 25.37 -8.19 2.40
CA ASP A 65 26.42 -7.43 1.71
C ASP A 65 26.33 -7.55 0.18
N ILE A 66 25.07 -7.41 -0.36
CA ILE A 66 24.81 -7.43 -1.79
C ILE A 66 24.80 -6.00 -2.30
N ALA A 67 25.76 -5.66 -3.15
CA ALA A 67 25.82 -4.34 -3.79
C ALA A 67 24.62 -4.15 -4.72
N PHE A 68 24.01 -2.96 -4.74
CA PHE A 68 22.84 -2.66 -5.59
C PHE A 68 23.14 -2.67 -7.09
N THR A 69 24.41 -2.76 -7.46
CA THR A 69 24.90 -2.93 -8.83
C THR A 69 25.12 -4.40 -9.22
N ASP A 70 25.11 -5.34 -8.25
CA ASP A 70 25.32 -6.78 -8.49
C ASP A 70 24.01 -7.46 -8.87
N LEU A 71 23.59 -7.25 -10.12
CA LEU A 71 22.30 -7.77 -10.62
C LEU A 71 22.16 -9.30 -10.48
N PRO A 72 23.18 -10.15 -10.77
CA PRO A 72 23.04 -11.58 -10.60
C PRO A 72 22.76 -12.00 -9.15
N ARG A 73 23.47 -11.39 -8.17
CA ARG A 73 23.22 -11.68 -6.75
C ARG A 73 21.88 -11.14 -6.28
N ILE A 74 21.41 -10.01 -6.81
CA ILE A 74 20.07 -9.49 -6.53
C ILE A 74 19.00 -10.45 -7.03
N GLU A 75 19.11 -10.94 -8.27
CA GLU A 75 18.17 -11.90 -8.83
C GLU A 75 18.14 -13.19 -8.02
N GLN A 76 19.30 -13.72 -7.61
CA GLN A 76 19.39 -14.87 -6.72
C GLN A 76 18.70 -14.58 -5.39
N ALA A 77 18.98 -13.46 -4.75
CA ALA A 77 18.34 -13.05 -3.50
C ALA A 77 16.81 -12.97 -3.60
N LEU A 78 16.28 -12.43 -4.71
CA LEU A 78 14.84 -12.36 -4.97
C LEU A 78 14.18 -13.74 -5.13
N HIS A 79 14.91 -14.76 -5.52
CA HIS A 79 14.42 -16.14 -5.57
C HIS A 79 14.49 -16.85 -4.23
N GLU A 80 15.46 -16.53 -3.39
CA GLU A 80 15.69 -17.18 -2.10
C GLU A 80 14.84 -16.58 -0.98
N MET A 81 14.70 -15.24 -0.95
CA MET A 81 13.97 -14.55 0.12
C MET A 81 12.45 -14.80 0.06
N GLN A 82 11.84 -14.90 1.23
CA GLN A 82 10.41 -15.01 1.39
C GLN A 82 9.84 -13.80 2.13
N ILE A 83 9.06 -12.99 1.43
CA ILE A 83 8.33 -11.86 2.01
C ILE A 83 6.88 -12.25 2.25
N SER A 84 6.41 -12.05 3.47
CA SER A 84 5.02 -12.27 3.86
C SER A 84 4.59 -11.28 4.93
N PHE A 85 3.28 -11.25 5.23
CA PHE A 85 2.74 -10.46 6.34
C PHE A 85 2.11 -11.39 7.37
N LYS A 86 2.38 -11.13 8.66
CA LYS A 86 1.72 -11.82 9.78
C LYS A 86 0.96 -10.81 10.62
N ARG A 87 -0.28 -11.19 10.97
CA ARG A 87 -1.07 -10.39 11.90
C ARG A 87 -0.53 -10.59 13.32
N ASN A 88 -0.03 -9.53 13.91
CA ASN A 88 0.33 -9.50 15.32
C ASN A 88 -0.95 -9.56 16.16
N ARG A 89 -1.08 -10.60 16.99
CA ARG A 89 -2.31 -10.82 17.79
C ARG A 89 -2.49 -9.81 18.92
N GLN A 90 -1.42 -9.18 19.38
CA GLN A 90 -1.45 -8.20 20.46
C GLN A 90 -1.82 -6.80 19.95
N THR A 91 -1.22 -6.39 18.82
CA THR A 91 -1.40 -5.05 18.24
C THR A 91 -2.47 -5.01 17.16
N GLY A 92 -2.91 -6.16 16.63
CA GLY A 92 -3.81 -6.28 15.48
C GLY A 92 -3.18 -5.86 14.15
N ARG A 93 -1.91 -5.44 14.14
CA ARG A 93 -1.20 -4.94 12.95
C ARG A 93 -0.68 -6.08 12.09
N ASN A 94 -0.67 -5.87 10.77
CA ASN A 94 0.06 -6.71 9.85
C ASN A 94 1.52 -6.27 9.85
N GLU A 95 2.43 -7.18 10.20
CA GLU A 95 3.87 -6.95 10.31
C GLU A 95 4.60 -7.72 9.21
N LEU A 96 5.58 -7.08 8.61
CA LEU A 96 6.41 -7.73 7.59
C LEU A 96 7.23 -8.85 8.20
N CYS A 97 7.17 -10.02 7.55
CA CYS A 97 8.04 -11.16 7.80
C CYS A 97 8.98 -11.36 6.62
N LEU A 98 10.27 -11.44 6.92
CA LEU A 98 11.31 -11.84 5.99
C LEU A 98 11.87 -13.18 6.47
N ASP A 99 11.82 -14.19 5.61
CA ASP A 99 12.27 -15.56 5.90
C ASP A 99 11.67 -16.13 7.20
N GLY A 100 10.37 -15.87 7.38
CA GLY A 100 9.59 -16.34 8.52
C GLY A 100 9.77 -15.55 9.82
N LYS A 101 10.68 -14.56 9.86
CA LYS A 101 10.94 -13.70 11.03
C LYS A 101 10.27 -12.35 10.85
N ILE A 102 9.63 -11.83 11.91
CA ILE A 102 9.10 -10.48 11.93
C ILE A 102 10.27 -9.49 11.91
N ARG A 103 10.24 -8.54 10.98
CA ARG A 103 11.30 -7.55 10.77
C ARG A 103 10.75 -6.12 10.67
N GLU A 104 9.57 -5.87 11.25
CA GLU A 104 8.86 -4.60 11.10
C GLU A 104 9.65 -3.40 11.64
N ASP A 105 10.36 -3.56 12.75
CA ASP A 105 11.15 -2.46 13.32
C ASP A 105 12.42 -2.19 12.52
N GLU A 106 13.11 -3.23 12.07
CA GLU A 106 14.35 -3.11 11.30
C GLU A 106 14.12 -2.44 9.95
N ILE A 107 13.02 -2.75 9.26
CA ILE A 107 12.70 -2.14 7.97
C ILE A 107 12.32 -0.66 8.08
N ARG A 108 12.02 -0.16 9.28
CA ARG A 108 11.68 1.27 9.51
C ARG A 108 12.89 2.14 9.89
N GLN A 109 14.07 1.56 10.10
CA GLN A 109 15.28 2.30 10.44
C GLN A 109 15.71 3.27 9.33
N MET A 110 16.44 4.34 9.72
CA MET A 110 16.90 5.37 8.77
C MET A 110 17.84 4.79 7.70
N ARG A 111 18.71 3.82 8.03
CA ARG A 111 19.58 3.16 7.04
C ARG A 111 18.79 2.52 5.89
N ILE A 112 17.61 1.95 6.20
CA ILE A 112 16.72 1.39 5.17
C ILE A 112 16.02 2.51 4.41
N SER A 113 15.54 3.56 5.10
CA SER A 113 14.91 4.72 4.47
C SER A 113 15.82 5.42 3.46
N ASN A 114 17.12 5.47 3.73
CA ASN A 114 18.10 6.12 2.85
C ASN A 114 18.37 5.34 1.55
N SER A 115 18.17 4.00 1.57
CA SER A 115 18.49 3.12 0.45
C SER A 115 17.28 2.59 -0.32
N VAL A 116 16.09 2.60 0.30
CA VAL A 116 14.91 1.93 -0.28
C VAL A 116 14.48 2.50 -1.64
N SER A 117 14.62 3.79 -1.88
CA SER A 117 14.25 4.38 -3.17
C SER A 117 15.18 3.92 -4.30
N GLU A 118 16.48 3.77 -4.03
CA GLU A 118 17.44 3.22 -4.98
C GLU A 118 17.10 1.75 -5.29
N VAL A 119 16.96 0.91 -4.26
CA VAL A 119 16.60 -0.51 -4.41
C VAL A 119 15.26 -0.68 -5.13
N SER A 120 14.25 0.13 -4.79
CA SER A 120 12.94 0.08 -5.45
C SER A 120 12.96 0.56 -6.90
N GLY A 121 14.01 1.23 -7.34
CA GLY A 121 14.24 1.62 -8.73
C GLY A 121 14.81 0.50 -9.61
N LEU A 122 15.36 -0.57 -9.02
CA LEU A 122 15.97 -1.67 -9.76
C LEU A 122 14.90 -2.50 -10.49
N PRO A 123 15.00 -2.69 -11.82
CA PRO A 123 13.98 -3.40 -12.60
C PRO A 123 13.68 -4.81 -12.09
N ALA A 124 14.70 -5.59 -11.75
CA ALA A 124 14.52 -6.96 -11.22
C ALA A 124 13.69 -6.96 -9.92
N VAL A 125 13.99 -6.04 -8.99
CA VAL A 125 13.25 -5.88 -7.73
C VAL A 125 11.81 -5.47 -8.01
N ARG A 126 11.59 -4.50 -8.91
CA ARG A 126 10.24 -4.06 -9.25
C ARG A 126 9.41 -5.18 -9.84
N HIS A 127 9.93 -5.88 -10.85
CA HIS A 127 9.22 -6.98 -11.48
C HIS A 127 8.85 -8.09 -10.48
N ALA A 128 9.74 -8.42 -9.55
CA ALA A 128 9.46 -9.41 -8.51
C ALA A 128 8.35 -8.94 -7.55
N MET A 129 8.45 -7.70 -7.06
CA MET A 129 7.49 -7.14 -6.11
C MET A 129 6.11 -6.91 -6.75
N VAL A 130 6.04 -6.37 -7.96
CA VAL A 130 4.76 -6.18 -8.67
C VAL A 130 4.03 -7.51 -8.86
N ARG A 131 4.72 -8.57 -9.31
CA ARG A 131 4.11 -9.90 -9.42
C ARG A 131 3.55 -10.40 -8.09
N GLN A 132 4.30 -10.24 -7.00
CA GLN A 132 3.85 -10.67 -5.68
C GLN A 132 2.66 -9.85 -5.18
N GLN A 133 2.66 -8.54 -5.40
CA GLN A 133 1.56 -7.64 -5.05
C GLN A 133 0.28 -8.01 -5.82
N GLN A 134 0.38 -8.27 -7.12
CA GLN A 134 -0.74 -8.72 -7.95
C GLN A 134 -1.32 -10.06 -7.46
N GLN A 135 -0.46 -11.00 -7.06
CA GLN A 135 -0.90 -12.26 -6.46
C GLN A 135 -1.64 -12.06 -5.13
N MET A 136 -1.15 -11.14 -4.27
CA MET A 136 -1.80 -10.83 -3.00
C MET A 136 -3.19 -10.20 -3.18
N GLY A 137 -3.37 -9.36 -4.19
CA GLY A 137 -4.63 -8.64 -4.42
C GLY A 137 -5.57 -9.29 -5.44
N HIS A 138 -5.22 -10.45 -6.03
CA HIS A 138 -6.01 -11.04 -7.13
C HIS A 138 -7.45 -11.40 -6.74
N LYS A 139 -7.72 -11.70 -5.47
CA LYS A 139 -9.07 -12.01 -4.95
C LYS A 139 -9.89 -10.76 -4.65
N ARG A 140 -9.33 -9.57 -4.88
CA ARG A 140 -9.91 -8.27 -4.50
C ARG A 140 -10.20 -8.18 -2.98
N GLY A 141 -10.94 -7.17 -2.53
CA GLY A 141 -11.11 -6.94 -1.09
C GLY A 141 -9.80 -6.54 -0.42
N VAL A 142 -9.05 -5.65 -1.07
CA VAL A 142 -7.73 -5.22 -0.63
C VAL A 142 -7.59 -3.71 -0.72
N VAL A 143 -6.95 -3.11 0.29
CA VAL A 143 -6.42 -1.75 0.25
C VAL A 143 -4.91 -1.85 0.18
N MET A 144 -4.32 -1.27 -0.84
CA MET A 144 -2.88 -1.33 -1.08
C MET A 144 -2.32 0.07 -1.21
N ASP A 145 -1.28 0.40 -0.45
CA ASP A 145 -0.59 1.67 -0.58
C ASP A 145 0.82 1.53 -1.16
N GLY A 146 1.20 2.50 -1.99
CA GLY A 146 2.48 2.47 -2.67
C GLY A 146 2.85 3.74 -3.42
N ARG A 147 3.42 3.54 -4.64
CA ARG A 147 3.83 4.60 -5.57
C ARG A 147 3.24 4.44 -6.97
N ASP A 148 2.85 3.24 -7.32
CA ASP A 148 2.44 2.84 -8.66
C ASP A 148 1.35 1.75 -8.63
N ILE A 149 0.58 1.70 -7.55
CA ILE A 149 -0.48 0.70 -7.40
C ILE A 149 -1.54 0.89 -8.47
N GLY A 150 -2.06 2.12 -8.62
CA GLY A 150 -3.09 2.45 -9.59
C GLY A 150 -2.59 2.64 -11.03
N THR A 151 -1.26 2.63 -11.25
CA THR A 151 -0.69 2.77 -12.61
C THR A 151 -0.08 1.48 -13.14
N THR A 152 0.42 0.60 -12.27
CA THR A 152 1.18 -0.60 -12.67
C THR A 152 0.67 -1.88 -12.03
N VAL A 153 0.42 -1.89 -10.72
CA VAL A 153 0.03 -3.11 -10.00
C VAL A 153 -1.42 -3.48 -10.30
N PHE A 154 -2.35 -2.52 -10.13
CA PHE A 154 -3.78 -2.65 -10.42
C PHE A 154 -4.28 -1.44 -11.21
N PRO A 155 -3.94 -1.38 -12.52
CA PRO A 155 -4.43 -0.30 -13.38
C PRO A 155 -5.96 -0.33 -13.58
N ASP A 156 -6.60 -1.40 -13.19
CA ASP A 156 -8.06 -1.64 -13.18
C ASP A 156 -8.68 -1.53 -11.76
N ALA A 157 -7.95 -0.99 -10.78
CA ALA A 157 -8.50 -0.75 -9.44
C ALA A 157 -9.73 0.17 -9.51
N GLU A 158 -10.80 -0.19 -8.81
CA GLU A 158 -12.07 0.57 -8.81
C GLU A 158 -11.94 1.92 -8.11
N VAL A 159 -11.05 2.00 -7.12
CA VAL A 159 -10.76 3.25 -6.43
C VAL A 159 -9.28 3.52 -6.49
N LYS A 160 -8.91 4.67 -7.04
CA LYS A 160 -7.52 5.14 -7.11
C LYS A 160 -7.42 6.51 -6.47
N ILE A 161 -6.60 6.60 -5.44
CA ILE A 161 -6.32 7.83 -4.71
C ILE A 161 -4.84 8.16 -4.89
N PHE A 162 -4.54 9.42 -5.21
CA PHE A 162 -3.18 9.93 -5.18
C PHE A 162 -3.04 10.94 -4.05
N MET A 163 -2.32 10.55 -2.99
CA MET A 163 -2.15 11.36 -1.80
C MET A 163 -0.91 12.24 -1.89
N THR A 164 -1.07 13.50 -1.51
CA THR A 164 0.01 14.48 -1.37
C THR A 164 -0.11 15.22 -0.04
N ALA A 165 0.97 15.88 0.36
CA ALA A 165 0.99 16.93 1.37
C ALA A 165 2.23 17.79 1.15
N ASP A 166 2.24 19.02 1.67
CA ASP A 166 3.43 19.87 1.61
C ASP A 166 4.63 19.23 2.32
N THR A 167 5.84 19.51 1.84
CA THR A 167 7.07 18.85 2.30
C THR A 167 7.31 19.09 3.79
N HIS A 168 7.01 20.27 4.31
CA HIS A 168 7.22 20.59 5.72
C HIS A 168 6.29 19.78 6.63
N THR A 169 5.00 19.69 6.28
CA THR A 169 4.03 18.86 7.02
C THR A 169 4.44 17.37 7.00
N ARG A 170 4.92 16.86 5.86
CA ARG A 170 5.43 15.48 5.75
C ARG A 170 6.66 15.24 6.62
N ALA A 171 7.56 16.22 6.68
CA ALA A 171 8.76 16.15 7.48
C ALA A 171 8.44 16.18 8.99
N LEU A 172 7.52 17.02 9.43
CA LEU A 172 7.06 17.05 10.82
C LEU A 172 6.43 15.71 11.23
N ARG A 173 5.51 15.16 10.42
CA ARG A 173 4.93 13.83 10.67
C ARG A 173 6.00 12.75 10.80
N ARG A 174 7.03 12.81 9.95
CA ARG A 174 8.12 11.85 10.01
C ARG A 174 8.99 12.04 11.25
N GLN A 175 9.25 13.27 11.64
CA GLN A 175 10.00 13.57 12.88
C GLN A 175 9.28 13.03 14.11
N GLU A 176 7.97 13.22 14.19
CA GLU A 176 7.14 12.66 15.26
C GLU A 176 7.19 11.13 15.30
N GLU A 177 7.08 10.46 14.15
CA GLU A 177 7.20 9.00 14.03
C GLU A 177 8.57 8.48 14.55
N LEU A 178 9.65 9.20 14.26
CA LEU A 178 11.01 8.85 14.70
C LEU A 178 11.18 9.13 16.20
N ALA A 179 10.67 10.26 16.70
CA ALA A 179 10.74 10.64 18.11
C ALA A 179 10.05 9.60 19.02
N VAL A 180 8.91 9.04 18.61
CA VAL A 180 8.23 7.95 19.33
C VAL A 180 9.13 6.71 19.47
N LYS A 181 10.10 6.52 18.56
CA LYS A 181 11.08 5.42 18.59
C LYS A 181 12.41 5.80 19.27
N ASN A 182 12.46 6.97 19.91
CA ASN A 182 13.68 7.58 20.48
C ASN A 182 14.77 7.84 19.44
N GLU A 183 14.41 7.99 18.16
CA GLU A 183 15.33 8.41 17.09
C GLU A 183 15.19 9.94 16.92
N LEU A 184 16.17 10.69 17.42
CA LEU A 184 16.21 12.14 17.27
C LEU A 184 16.95 12.48 15.97
N VAL A 185 16.22 13.05 15.01
CA VAL A 185 16.74 13.45 13.70
C VAL A 185 16.34 14.91 13.44
N GLU A 186 17.29 15.70 12.95
CA GLU A 186 17.05 17.09 12.59
C GLU A 186 16.03 17.19 11.44
N LEU A 187 15.14 18.19 11.55
CA LEU A 187 14.08 18.38 10.56
C LEU A 187 14.64 18.60 9.14
N ALA A 188 15.76 19.30 9.03
CA ALA A 188 16.44 19.54 7.75
C ALA A 188 16.88 18.22 7.08
N ASP A 189 17.47 17.31 7.83
CA ASP A 189 17.90 16.00 7.32
C ASP A 189 16.70 15.16 6.84
N ILE A 190 15.56 15.30 7.51
CA ILE A 190 14.32 14.62 7.11
C ILE A 190 13.79 15.23 5.80
N ILE A 191 13.78 16.56 5.67
CA ILE A 191 13.36 17.25 4.44
C ILE A 191 14.23 16.80 3.27
N ASP A 192 15.55 16.85 3.41
CA ASP A 192 16.50 16.43 2.37
C ASP A 192 16.28 14.96 1.95
N ASN A 193 16.04 14.08 2.93
CA ASN A 193 15.72 12.67 2.66
C ASN A 193 14.40 12.52 1.88
N LEU A 194 13.35 13.26 2.25
CA LEU A 194 12.06 13.22 1.56
C LEU A 194 12.18 13.72 0.14
N GLU A 195 12.83 14.87 -0.09
CA GLU A 195 13.02 15.44 -1.43
C GLU A 195 13.84 14.53 -2.34
N LYS A 196 14.94 13.97 -1.82
CA LYS A 196 15.75 13.00 -2.56
C LYS A 196 14.91 11.77 -2.97
N ARG A 197 14.10 11.25 -2.07
CA ARG A 197 13.23 10.10 -2.35
C ARG A 197 12.15 10.43 -3.36
N ASP A 198 11.49 11.57 -3.21
CA ASP A 198 10.46 12.02 -4.14
C ASP A 198 11.03 12.21 -5.55
N HIS A 199 12.25 12.75 -5.65
CA HIS A 199 12.96 12.87 -6.92
C HIS A 199 13.23 11.49 -7.54
N ILE A 200 13.84 10.56 -6.79
CA ILE A 200 14.15 9.21 -7.28
C ILE A 200 12.85 8.49 -7.68
N ASP A 201 11.83 8.49 -6.81
CA ASP A 201 10.57 7.80 -7.05
C ASP A 201 9.84 8.35 -8.29
N SER A 202 9.93 9.66 -8.56
CA SER A 202 9.25 10.32 -9.69
C SER A 202 10.02 10.22 -11.02
N THR A 203 11.35 10.07 -10.97
CA THR A 203 12.22 10.10 -12.16
C THR A 203 12.78 8.74 -12.58
N ARG A 204 12.56 7.69 -11.76
CA ARG A 204 13.01 6.35 -12.11
C ARG A 204 12.39 5.87 -13.42
N ALA A 205 13.16 5.07 -14.20
CA ALA A 205 12.73 4.59 -15.51
C ALA A 205 11.53 3.63 -15.43
N GLU A 206 11.55 2.73 -14.42
CA GLU A 206 10.51 1.72 -14.23
C GLU A 206 9.43 2.21 -13.27
N SER A 207 8.17 2.27 -13.76
CA SER A 207 6.97 2.61 -12.97
C SER A 207 7.17 3.83 -12.06
N PRO A 208 7.47 5.03 -12.59
CA PRO A 208 7.68 6.22 -11.78
C PRO A 208 6.44 6.58 -10.97
N LEU A 209 6.64 7.24 -9.83
CA LEU A 209 5.56 7.82 -9.05
C LEU A 209 4.86 8.89 -9.89
N ARG A 210 3.63 8.62 -10.31
CA ARG A 210 2.76 9.54 -11.03
C ARG A 210 1.31 9.26 -10.72
N ARG A 211 0.49 10.29 -10.74
CA ARG A 211 -0.95 10.13 -10.59
C ARG A 211 -1.52 9.41 -11.80
N ALA A 212 -2.28 8.32 -11.60
CA ALA A 212 -3.06 7.70 -12.66
C ALA A 212 -4.10 8.70 -13.19
N PRO A 213 -4.44 8.69 -14.50
CA PRO A 213 -5.37 9.65 -15.09
C PRO A 213 -6.74 9.69 -14.40
N ASP A 214 -7.19 8.56 -13.90
CA ASP A 214 -8.46 8.36 -13.20
C ASP A 214 -8.34 8.40 -11.66
N ALA A 215 -7.15 8.64 -11.14
CA ALA A 215 -6.96 8.77 -9.69
C ALA A 215 -7.45 10.12 -9.17
N VAL A 216 -8.16 10.09 -8.05
CA VAL A 216 -8.57 11.29 -7.34
C VAL A 216 -7.41 11.81 -6.50
N LEU A 217 -7.13 13.12 -6.62
CA LEU A 217 -6.10 13.78 -5.80
C LEU A 217 -6.66 14.04 -4.39
N LEU A 218 -5.86 13.69 -3.37
CA LEU A 218 -6.13 13.98 -1.97
C LEU A 218 -4.94 14.70 -1.36
N ASP A 219 -5.09 16.01 -1.13
CA ASP A 219 -4.10 16.80 -0.39
C ASP A 219 -4.40 16.71 1.10
N THR A 220 -3.49 16.12 1.85
CA THR A 220 -3.64 15.85 3.28
C THR A 220 -2.90 16.86 4.16
N SER A 221 -2.42 17.97 3.61
CA SER A 221 -1.63 18.98 4.35
C SER A 221 -2.36 19.46 5.60
N HIS A 222 -3.67 19.65 5.52
CA HIS A 222 -4.50 20.20 6.60
C HIS A 222 -5.65 19.27 7.03
N MET A 223 -5.62 18.01 6.63
CA MET A 223 -6.65 17.03 6.96
C MET A 223 -6.27 16.18 8.17
N THR A 224 -7.25 15.92 9.02
CA THR A 224 -7.18 14.88 10.04
C THR A 224 -7.19 13.48 9.39
N ILE A 225 -6.81 12.45 10.14
CA ILE A 225 -6.87 11.06 9.64
C ILE A 225 -8.31 10.66 9.36
N ASP A 226 -9.26 11.03 10.22
CA ASP A 226 -10.67 10.69 10.05
C ASP A 226 -11.24 11.29 8.75
N GLU A 227 -10.95 12.57 8.46
CA GLU A 227 -11.35 13.20 7.19
C GLU A 227 -10.74 12.51 5.97
N GLN A 228 -9.50 12.03 6.06
CA GLN A 228 -8.86 11.26 4.99
C GLN A 228 -9.55 9.91 4.79
N VAL A 229 -9.89 9.24 5.87
CA VAL A 229 -10.57 7.93 5.85
C VAL A 229 -11.97 8.09 5.26
N ASP A 230 -12.75 9.05 5.73
CA ASP A 230 -14.10 9.34 5.22
C ASP A 230 -14.08 9.64 3.72
N PHE A 231 -13.11 10.44 3.28
CA PHE A 231 -12.92 10.73 1.85
C PHE A 231 -12.72 9.48 1.00
N VAL A 232 -11.94 8.51 1.47
CA VAL A 232 -11.69 7.26 0.73
C VAL A 232 -12.89 6.33 0.81
N LEU A 233 -13.55 6.22 1.97
CA LEU A 233 -14.74 5.38 2.17
C LEU A 233 -15.93 5.84 1.32
N GLU A 234 -16.12 7.15 1.17
CA GLU A 234 -17.15 7.71 0.27
C GLU A 234 -16.95 7.22 -1.17
N ARG A 235 -15.72 7.20 -1.67
CA ARG A 235 -15.40 6.74 -3.02
C ARG A 235 -15.50 5.23 -3.16
N ALA A 236 -15.09 4.50 -2.12
CA ALA A 236 -15.27 3.06 -2.07
C ALA A 236 -16.76 2.68 -2.11
N SER A 237 -17.59 3.38 -1.35
CA SER A 237 -19.04 3.21 -1.36
C SER A 237 -19.61 3.46 -2.75
N ALA A 238 -19.25 4.58 -3.38
CA ALA A 238 -19.70 4.90 -4.74
C ALA A 238 -19.31 3.81 -5.75
N ALA A 239 -18.11 3.24 -5.64
CA ALA A 239 -17.64 2.16 -6.52
C ALA A 239 -18.36 0.83 -6.26
N LEU A 240 -18.67 0.51 -5.00
CA LEU A 240 -19.38 -0.72 -4.61
C LEU A 240 -20.85 -0.73 -5.05
N PHE A 241 -21.49 0.44 -5.09
CA PHE A 241 -22.89 0.59 -5.47
C PHE A 241 -23.08 1.10 -6.91
N ALA A 242 -21.98 1.31 -7.67
CA ALA A 242 -22.11 1.64 -9.07
C ALA A 242 -22.80 0.49 -9.82
N PRO A 243 -23.82 0.75 -10.66
CA PRO A 243 -24.42 -0.29 -11.48
C PRO A 243 -23.32 -0.87 -12.40
N ALA A 244 -23.27 -2.20 -12.49
CA ALA A 244 -22.33 -2.89 -13.37
C ALA A 244 -22.41 -2.27 -14.78
N ALA A 245 -21.28 -1.73 -15.27
CA ALA A 245 -21.24 -1.09 -16.57
C ALA A 245 -21.68 -2.08 -17.65
N GLY A 246 -22.92 -1.86 -18.15
CA GLY A 246 -23.44 -2.27 -19.44
C GLY A 246 -23.34 -3.72 -19.88
N SER A 247 -24.36 -4.51 -19.57
CA SER A 247 -24.94 -5.40 -20.58
C SER A 247 -25.78 -4.53 -21.56
N SER A 248 -25.10 -3.77 -22.44
CA SER A 248 -25.81 -3.16 -23.57
C SER A 248 -26.32 -4.29 -24.45
N GLU A 249 -27.62 -4.41 -24.46
CA GLU A 249 -28.46 -5.18 -25.33
C GLU A 249 -27.86 -5.38 -26.73
N ARG A 250 -27.47 -6.63 -27.01
CA ARG A 250 -27.51 -7.12 -28.39
C ARG A 250 -28.95 -7.53 -28.64
N ASN A 251 -29.81 -6.54 -28.88
CA ASN A 251 -31.05 -6.80 -29.55
C ASN A 251 -30.79 -6.76 -31.07
N GLY A 252 -31.06 -7.90 -31.68
CA GLY A 252 -30.94 -8.18 -33.08
C GLY A 252 -31.91 -7.35 -33.93
N GLY A 253 -31.53 -7.19 -35.13
CA GLY A 253 -32.27 -6.87 -36.32
C GLY A 253 -31.73 -7.75 -37.41
#